data_a26a7203fe9d379cd4c12675b64bc170
#
_entry.id   a26a7203fe9d379cd4c12675b64bc170
#
_cell.length_a   1.000
_cell.length_b   1.000
_cell.length_c   1.000
_cell.angle_alpha   90.00
_cell.angle_beta   90.00
_cell.angle_gamma   90.00
#
_symmetry.space_group_name_H-M   'P 1'
#
loop_
_entity.id
_entity.type
_entity.pdbx_description
1 polymer ?
#
loop_
_entity_poly.entity_id
_entity_poly.type
_entity_poly.pdbx_seq_one_letter_code
_entity_poly.pdbx_strand_id
1 'polypeptide(L)'
;VRYSTLDWVRRVGCSGALAALCMVQPVQARDAPQPADQAPVSALAGEYVHSEMELVAGILLRSDGTFEYGLTVGSLDQRASGRWKRAGNRIELTSDPAPVAPTITPGPITASPGEPFAIRVVAPGGSDVPGVDFRIEFDSGEPLESYSPGGPWSLPDGETRVPRFVTFAMPAYRLQSDRLPLDAKPGTTASFALTPNDFGVADLTGVVGEIGGDTLVLRRPEGVMEFRRRKAEPTDPS
;
A
#
# COMPACT_ATOMS: atom_id res chain seq x y z
N VAL A 1 -36.48 20.28 40.97
CA VAL A 1 -36.32 20.71 42.37
C VAL A 1 -34.97 21.45 42.41
N ARG A 2 -34.93 22.76 42.14
CA ARG A 2 -35.05 23.94 43.02
C ARG A 2 -34.18 23.80 44.27
N TYR A 3 -33.27 24.64 44.55
CA TYR A 3 -33.14 26.02 45.10
C TYR A 3 -31.65 26.27 45.34
N SER A 4 -31.08 27.38 45.15
CA SER A 4 -31.28 28.79 45.50
C SER A 4 -30.15 29.31 46.38
N THR A 5 -29.44 30.29 45.84
CA THR A 5 -29.03 31.58 46.40
C THR A 5 -28.60 31.73 47.85
N LEU A 6 -27.59 32.50 48.16
CA LEU A 6 -27.54 33.83 48.79
C LEU A 6 -26.13 34.20 49.21
N ASP A 7 -25.64 35.24 48.63
CA ASP A 7 -25.23 36.53 49.22
C ASP A 7 -24.68 36.54 50.66
N TRP A 8 -23.51 37.13 50.84
CA TRP A 8 -23.34 38.16 51.87
C TRP A 8 -22.24 39.19 51.54
N VAL A 9 -22.57 40.39 51.91
CA VAL A 9 -22.06 41.70 51.52
C VAL A 9 -21.12 42.25 52.60
N ARG A 10 -20.11 43.02 52.18
CA ARG A 10 -19.45 44.19 52.78
C ARG A 10 -18.77 44.07 54.16
N ARG A 11 -17.51 44.47 54.19
CA ARG A 11 -17.14 45.68 55.00
C ARG A 11 -15.85 46.31 54.50
N VAL A 12 -15.92 47.62 54.46
CA VAL A 12 -14.95 48.64 54.13
C VAL A 12 -13.92 48.80 55.24
N GLY A 13 -12.69 49.14 54.90
CA GLY A 13 -11.68 49.62 55.83
C GLY A 13 -10.48 50.21 55.06
N CYS A 14 -10.36 51.51 55.13
CA CYS A 14 -9.36 52.37 54.51
C CYS A 14 -7.96 52.29 55.11
N SER A 15 -7.00 52.74 54.28
CA SER A 15 -5.78 53.46 54.57
C SER A 15 -4.43 52.71 54.61
N GLY A 16 -3.52 53.18 53.75
CA GLY A 16 -2.10 52.96 53.85
C GLY A 16 -1.40 52.88 52.50
N ALA A 17 -1.06 54.01 51.91
CA ALA A 17 -0.20 54.14 50.75
C ALA A 17 1.25 53.76 51.12
N LEU A 18 1.81 52.75 50.45
CA LEU A 18 3.26 52.61 50.26
C LEU A 18 3.46 52.16 48.79
N ALA A 19 3.97 53.06 47.99
CA ALA A 19 4.38 52.78 46.64
C ALA A 19 5.71 51.96 46.70
N ALA A 20 5.61 50.66 46.48
CA ALA A 20 6.72 49.83 46.18
C ALA A 20 6.82 49.65 44.67
N LEU A 21 7.79 50.31 44.07
CA LEU A 21 8.12 50.17 42.65
C LEU A 21 8.74 48.80 42.42
N CYS A 22 7.91 47.78 42.15
CA CYS A 22 8.39 46.50 41.67
C CYS A 22 8.81 46.66 40.20
N MET A 23 10.11 46.72 39.96
CA MET A 23 10.70 46.49 38.65
C MET A 23 10.38 45.06 38.24
N VAL A 24 9.40 44.90 37.39
CA VAL A 24 9.16 43.61 36.67
C VAL A 24 10.29 43.52 35.66
N GLN A 25 11.30 42.73 35.96
CA GLN A 25 12.26 42.29 34.96
C GLN A 25 11.53 41.30 34.02
N PRO A 26 11.64 41.48 32.69
CA PRO A 26 11.14 40.49 31.77
C PRO A 26 11.94 39.22 31.99
N VAL A 27 11.28 38.16 32.45
CA VAL A 27 11.81 36.80 32.42
C VAL A 27 11.98 36.47 30.93
N GLN A 28 13.23 36.52 30.47
CA GLN A 28 13.58 35.96 29.18
C GLN A 28 13.18 34.49 29.25
N ALA A 29 12.18 34.12 28.46
CA ALA A 29 11.85 32.75 28.19
C ALA A 29 13.14 32.11 27.68
N ARG A 30 13.79 31.29 28.53
CA ARG A 30 14.83 30.39 28.07
C ARG A 30 14.16 29.51 27.04
N ASP A 31 14.62 29.63 25.79
CA ASP A 31 14.30 28.64 24.76
C ASP A 31 14.50 27.27 25.38
N ALA A 32 13.41 26.51 25.45
CA ALA A 32 13.48 25.11 25.82
C ALA A 32 14.47 24.45 24.86
N PRO A 33 15.39 23.60 25.32
CA PRO A 33 16.29 22.92 24.42
C PRO A 33 15.45 22.14 23.41
N GLN A 34 15.45 22.58 22.15
CA GLN A 34 14.93 21.80 21.05
C GLN A 34 15.65 20.46 21.08
N PRO A 35 14.90 19.32 21.07
CA PRO A 35 15.57 18.03 21.05
C PRO A 35 16.50 17.99 19.86
N ALA A 36 17.79 17.80 20.12
CA ALA A 36 18.90 17.85 19.16
C ALA A 36 18.87 16.71 18.12
N ASP A 37 17.77 15.98 18.00
CA ASP A 37 17.64 14.75 17.19
C ASP A 37 16.73 14.91 15.96
N GLN A 38 16.43 16.14 15.54
CA GLN A 38 15.69 16.38 14.30
C GLN A 38 16.58 17.10 13.28
N ALA A 39 17.50 16.34 12.65
CA ALA A 39 18.03 16.81 11.38
C ALA A 39 16.84 17.15 10.47
N PRO A 40 16.88 18.27 9.72
CA PRO A 40 15.73 18.69 8.93
C PRO A 40 15.28 17.60 7.95
N VAL A 41 13.98 17.51 7.67
CA VAL A 41 13.39 16.57 6.68
C VAL A 41 14.18 16.60 5.36
N SER A 42 14.68 17.77 4.98
CA SER A 42 15.54 17.99 3.80
C SER A 42 16.85 17.16 3.82
N ALA A 43 17.36 16.77 4.98
CA ALA A 43 18.57 15.95 5.07
C ALA A 43 18.34 14.49 4.60
N LEU A 44 17.12 14.00 4.67
CA LEU A 44 16.73 12.67 4.24
C LEU A 44 16.17 12.65 2.80
N ALA A 45 15.80 13.82 2.27
CA ALA A 45 15.34 13.92 0.88
C ALA A 45 16.45 13.51 -0.09
N GLY A 46 16.09 12.76 -1.11
CA GLY A 46 17.03 12.25 -2.11
C GLY A 46 16.50 11.01 -2.81
N GLU A 47 17.23 10.58 -3.82
CA GLU A 47 16.95 9.34 -4.53
C GLU A 47 17.75 8.21 -3.89
N TYR A 48 17.07 7.10 -3.64
CA TYR A 48 17.65 5.88 -3.09
C TYR A 48 17.36 4.74 -4.07
N VAL A 49 18.37 3.97 -4.43
CA VAL A 49 18.27 2.89 -5.40
C VAL A 49 18.75 1.57 -4.85
N HIS A 50 18.10 0.51 -5.28
CA HIS A 50 18.48 -0.88 -5.07
C HIS A 50 18.64 -1.54 -6.44
N SER A 51 19.68 -2.31 -6.64
CA SER A 51 19.91 -3.03 -7.89
C SER A 51 20.58 -4.36 -7.61
N GLU A 52 19.95 -5.41 -8.09
CA GLU A 52 20.46 -6.78 -8.14
C GLU A 52 20.25 -7.34 -9.54
N MET A 53 20.68 -8.58 -9.79
CA MET A 53 20.41 -9.24 -11.05
C MET A 53 18.89 -9.34 -11.27
N GLU A 54 18.42 -8.81 -12.42
CA GLU A 54 17.01 -8.79 -12.83
C GLU A 54 16.04 -8.00 -11.93
N LEU A 55 16.55 -7.30 -10.87
CA LEU A 55 15.74 -6.47 -9.98
C LEU A 55 16.33 -5.08 -9.88
N VAL A 56 15.52 -4.07 -10.18
CA VAL A 56 15.83 -2.66 -9.94
C VAL A 56 14.67 -2.03 -9.20
N ALA A 57 14.99 -1.34 -8.11
CA ALA A 57 14.00 -0.54 -7.38
C ALA A 57 14.56 0.83 -7.04
N GLY A 58 13.69 1.82 -6.96
CA GLY A 58 14.05 3.17 -6.56
C GLY A 58 12.97 3.82 -5.72
N ILE A 59 13.39 4.68 -4.80
CA ILE A 59 12.49 5.57 -4.07
C ILE A 59 13.08 6.98 -4.05
N LEU A 60 12.29 7.95 -4.48
CA LEU A 60 12.59 9.36 -4.38
C LEU A 60 11.82 9.96 -3.21
N LEU A 61 12.54 10.41 -2.19
CA LEU A 61 12.00 11.18 -1.08
C LEU A 61 12.19 12.67 -1.35
N ARG A 62 11.12 13.44 -1.45
CA ARG A 62 11.20 14.89 -1.67
C ARG A 62 11.14 15.66 -0.36
N SER A 63 11.73 16.82 -0.34
CA SER A 63 11.74 17.70 0.84
C SER A 63 10.37 18.26 1.21
N ASP A 64 9.40 18.21 0.31
CA ASP A 64 8.00 18.58 0.54
C ASP A 64 7.18 17.49 1.24
N GLY A 65 7.82 16.36 1.59
CA GLY A 65 7.17 15.23 2.23
C GLY A 65 6.43 14.29 1.27
N THR A 66 6.65 14.42 -0.04
CA THR A 66 6.13 13.46 -1.03
C THR A 66 7.17 12.41 -1.40
N PHE A 67 6.72 11.24 -1.87
CA PHE A 67 7.60 10.22 -2.41
C PHE A 67 7.09 9.63 -3.72
N GLU A 68 8.01 9.09 -4.50
CA GLU A 68 7.75 8.20 -5.62
C GLU A 68 8.57 6.92 -5.46
N TYR A 69 7.98 5.80 -5.81
CA TYR A 69 8.60 4.48 -5.74
C TYR A 69 8.38 3.74 -7.05
N GLY A 70 9.39 3.00 -7.49
CA GLY A 70 9.32 2.09 -8.61
C GLY A 70 10.09 0.81 -8.32
N LEU A 71 9.60 -0.32 -8.86
CA LEU A 71 10.28 -1.60 -8.83
C LEU A 71 10.00 -2.34 -10.13
N THR A 72 11.06 -2.90 -10.72
CA THR A 72 10.98 -3.80 -11.87
C THR A 72 11.76 -5.07 -11.53
N VAL A 73 11.12 -6.23 -11.68
CA VAL A 73 11.76 -7.54 -11.59
C VAL A 73 11.12 -8.50 -12.58
N GLY A 74 11.90 -9.00 -13.56
CA GLY A 74 11.36 -9.79 -14.66
C GLY A 74 10.22 -9.05 -15.38
N SER A 75 9.02 -9.62 -15.38
CA SER A 75 7.82 -8.99 -15.98
C SER A 75 6.96 -8.19 -14.98
N LEU A 76 7.37 -8.14 -13.71
CA LEU A 76 6.66 -7.38 -12.68
C LEU A 76 7.16 -5.95 -12.65
N ASP A 77 6.27 -5.00 -12.94
CA ASP A 77 6.47 -3.58 -12.73
C ASP A 77 5.51 -3.06 -11.66
N GLN A 78 6.08 -2.41 -10.65
CA GLN A 78 5.31 -1.75 -9.61
C GLN A 78 5.70 -0.28 -9.50
N ARG A 79 4.72 0.57 -9.18
CA ARG A 79 4.94 1.96 -8.83
C ARG A 79 4.11 2.31 -7.60
N ALA A 80 4.53 3.34 -6.87
CA ALA A 80 3.71 3.96 -5.83
C ALA A 80 4.09 5.44 -5.70
N SER A 81 3.17 6.23 -5.18
CA SER A 81 3.41 7.61 -4.79
C SER A 81 2.63 7.92 -3.52
N GLY A 82 3.01 9.00 -2.85
CA GLY A 82 2.32 9.39 -1.64
C GLY A 82 3.12 10.35 -0.78
N ARG A 83 2.93 10.23 0.52
CA ARG A 83 3.57 11.07 1.53
C ARG A 83 4.46 10.26 2.44
N TRP A 84 5.53 10.90 2.89
CA TRP A 84 6.40 10.34 3.91
C TRP A 84 6.55 11.29 5.08
N LYS A 85 6.75 10.71 6.26
CA LYS A 85 7.02 11.44 7.49
C LYS A 85 8.27 10.86 8.16
N ARG A 86 9.04 11.72 8.78
CA ARG A 86 10.17 11.31 9.60
C ARG A 86 9.73 11.02 11.04
N ALA A 87 10.25 9.95 11.62
CA ALA A 87 10.11 9.57 13.02
C ALA A 87 11.49 9.14 13.57
N GLY A 88 12.27 10.10 14.04
CA GLY A 88 13.67 9.84 14.46
C GLY A 88 14.57 9.45 13.28
N ASN A 89 15.14 8.24 13.33
CA ASN A 89 15.91 7.62 12.24
C ASN A 89 15.06 6.79 11.28
N ARG A 90 13.73 6.87 11.39
CA ARG A 90 12.77 6.16 10.54
C ARG A 90 11.98 7.12 9.67
N ILE A 91 11.45 6.56 8.59
CA ILE A 91 10.40 7.18 7.78
C ILE A 91 9.18 6.27 7.78
N GLU A 92 8.01 6.88 7.73
CA GLU A 92 6.73 6.19 7.53
C GLU A 92 6.15 6.63 6.20
N LEU A 93 5.77 5.67 5.37
CA LEU A 93 5.17 5.90 4.06
C LEU A 93 3.65 5.76 4.14
N THR A 94 2.96 6.56 3.34
CA THR A 94 1.52 6.48 3.15
C THR A 94 1.23 6.75 1.67
N SER A 95 0.67 5.75 0.99
CA SER A 95 0.23 5.92 -0.40
C SER A 95 -0.90 6.95 -0.50
N ASP A 96 -0.77 7.92 -1.41
CA ASP A 96 -1.75 8.97 -1.62
C ASP A 96 -1.80 9.33 -3.12
N PRO A 97 -2.92 9.06 -3.81
CA PRO A 97 -4.13 8.41 -3.29
C PRO A 97 -3.91 6.96 -2.88
N ALA A 98 -4.73 6.43 -1.94
CA ALA A 98 -4.72 5.03 -1.58
C ALA A 98 -5.12 4.18 -2.79
N PRO A 99 -4.27 3.22 -3.23
CA PRO A 99 -4.54 2.50 -4.46
C PRO A 99 -5.65 1.46 -4.29
N VAL A 100 -6.52 1.37 -5.29
CA VAL A 100 -7.62 0.40 -5.36
C VAL A 100 -7.11 -0.91 -5.97
N ALA A 101 -7.28 -2.02 -5.25
CA ALA A 101 -6.86 -3.33 -5.74
C ALA A 101 -7.66 -3.78 -6.97
N PRO A 102 -7.04 -4.54 -7.90
CA PRO A 102 -7.77 -5.20 -8.97
C PRO A 102 -8.82 -6.16 -8.41
N THR A 103 -9.89 -6.38 -9.17
CA THR A 103 -10.97 -7.31 -8.79
C THR A 103 -11.30 -8.27 -9.92
N ILE A 104 -11.81 -9.45 -9.58
CA ILE A 104 -12.36 -10.41 -10.53
C ILE A 104 -13.81 -10.70 -10.16
N THR A 105 -14.69 -10.66 -11.16
CA THR A 105 -16.11 -10.95 -11.00
C THR A 105 -16.58 -11.98 -12.02
N PRO A 106 -17.61 -12.79 -11.71
CA PRO A 106 -18.21 -13.68 -12.68
C PRO A 106 -18.70 -12.93 -13.94
N GLY A 107 -18.39 -13.47 -15.09
CA GLY A 107 -18.85 -13.02 -16.39
C GLY A 107 -19.79 -14.04 -17.04
N PRO A 108 -19.99 -13.97 -18.35
CA PRO A 108 -20.88 -14.87 -19.06
C PRO A 108 -20.34 -16.30 -19.13
N ILE A 109 -21.25 -17.27 -19.13
CA ILE A 109 -20.98 -18.65 -19.50
C ILE A 109 -21.32 -18.82 -20.97
N THR A 110 -20.37 -19.29 -21.78
CA THR A 110 -20.53 -19.48 -23.22
C THR A 110 -20.56 -20.97 -23.56
N ALA A 111 -21.33 -21.35 -24.57
CA ALA A 111 -21.34 -22.70 -25.06
C ALA A 111 -20.05 -23.01 -25.85
N SER A 112 -19.45 -24.18 -25.57
CA SER A 112 -18.30 -24.76 -26.25
C SER A 112 -18.56 -26.23 -26.54
N PRO A 113 -19.48 -26.55 -27.46
CA PRO A 113 -19.96 -27.93 -27.69
C PRO A 113 -18.82 -28.88 -28.04
N GLY A 114 -18.79 -30.03 -27.37
CA GLY A 114 -17.75 -31.06 -27.57
C GLY A 114 -16.49 -30.87 -26.74
N GLU A 115 -16.34 -29.73 -26.07
CA GLU A 115 -15.18 -29.44 -25.20
C GLU A 115 -15.51 -29.75 -23.73
N PRO A 116 -14.50 -30.06 -22.89
CA PRO A 116 -14.69 -30.14 -21.45
C PRO A 116 -15.10 -28.77 -20.89
N PHE A 117 -15.55 -28.77 -19.62
CA PHE A 117 -15.73 -27.50 -18.90
C PHE A 117 -14.43 -26.74 -18.81
N ALA A 118 -14.47 -25.43 -19.10
CA ALA A 118 -13.32 -24.54 -19.02
C ALA A 118 -13.64 -23.26 -18.25
N ILE A 119 -12.59 -22.65 -17.72
CA ILE A 119 -12.62 -21.27 -17.17
C ILE A 119 -11.65 -20.38 -17.94
N ARG A 120 -11.94 -19.08 -18.01
CA ARG A 120 -11.02 -18.08 -18.56
C ARG A 120 -11.12 -16.78 -17.81
N VAL A 121 -10.00 -16.06 -17.69
CA VAL A 121 -9.96 -14.70 -17.13
C VAL A 121 -9.78 -13.72 -18.28
N VAL A 122 -10.63 -12.69 -18.34
CA VAL A 122 -10.64 -11.71 -19.43
C VAL A 122 -10.44 -10.30 -18.90
N ALA A 123 -9.63 -9.52 -19.59
CA ALA A 123 -9.45 -8.09 -19.36
C ALA A 123 -10.62 -7.27 -19.96
N PRO A 124 -10.77 -5.98 -19.60
CA PRO A 124 -11.63 -5.06 -20.33
C PRO A 124 -11.27 -5.08 -21.83
N GLY A 125 -12.24 -5.32 -22.69
CA GLY A 125 -11.99 -5.50 -24.12
C GLY A 125 -11.93 -6.96 -24.57
N GLY A 126 -11.99 -7.94 -23.66
CA GLY A 126 -12.21 -9.34 -23.96
C GLY A 126 -10.96 -10.18 -24.24
N SER A 127 -9.75 -9.60 -24.16
CA SER A 127 -8.52 -10.39 -24.26
C SER A 127 -8.29 -11.24 -23.02
N ASP A 128 -7.75 -12.45 -23.21
CA ASP A 128 -7.40 -13.34 -22.12
C ASP A 128 -6.23 -12.81 -21.30
N VAL A 129 -6.28 -13.02 -19.98
CA VAL A 129 -5.24 -12.60 -19.04
C VAL A 129 -4.46 -13.84 -18.58
N PRO A 130 -3.16 -13.96 -18.91
CA PRO A 130 -2.32 -15.03 -18.41
C PRO A 130 -1.84 -14.76 -16.99
N GLY A 131 -1.38 -15.83 -16.30
CA GLY A 131 -0.67 -15.72 -15.02
C GLY A 131 -1.54 -15.34 -13.83
N VAL A 132 -2.85 -15.49 -13.92
CA VAL A 132 -3.73 -15.37 -12.76
C VAL A 132 -3.82 -16.74 -12.10
N ASP A 133 -3.31 -16.85 -10.88
CA ASP A 133 -3.44 -18.05 -10.07
C ASP A 133 -4.91 -18.29 -9.71
N PHE A 134 -5.31 -19.54 -9.67
CA PHE A 134 -6.63 -19.90 -9.19
C PHE A 134 -6.64 -21.25 -8.46
N ARG A 135 -7.61 -21.37 -7.57
CA ARG A 135 -7.89 -22.57 -6.80
C ARG A 135 -9.34 -22.98 -7.04
N ILE A 136 -9.55 -24.20 -7.53
CA ILE A 136 -10.86 -24.80 -7.75
C ILE A 136 -11.18 -25.75 -6.60
N GLU A 137 -12.32 -25.56 -5.98
CA GLU A 137 -12.90 -26.46 -4.99
C GLU A 137 -13.97 -27.32 -5.66
N PHE A 138 -13.94 -28.62 -5.39
CA PHE A 138 -14.86 -29.61 -5.93
C PHE A 138 -15.95 -29.97 -4.92
N ASP A 139 -16.90 -30.81 -5.34
CA ASP A 139 -17.90 -31.40 -4.48
C ASP A 139 -17.29 -32.40 -3.47
N SER A 140 -16.07 -32.90 -3.71
CA SER A 140 -15.34 -33.78 -2.84
C SER A 140 -13.82 -33.70 -3.05
N GLY A 141 -13.05 -34.13 -2.05
CA GLY A 141 -11.59 -34.23 -2.13
C GLY A 141 -10.87 -32.89 -2.05
N GLU A 142 -9.57 -32.92 -2.34
CA GLU A 142 -8.69 -31.75 -2.26
C GLU A 142 -8.92 -30.78 -3.42
N PRO A 143 -8.76 -29.47 -3.18
CA PRO A 143 -8.80 -28.47 -4.25
C PRO A 143 -7.68 -28.67 -5.27
N LEU A 144 -7.88 -28.13 -6.46
CA LEU A 144 -6.88 -28.07 -7.52
C LEU A 144 -6.39 -26.63 -7.65
N GLU A 145 -5.07 -26.45 -7.67
CA GLU A 145 -4.43 -25.16 -7.90
C GLU A 145 -3.80 -25.14 -9.29
N SER A 146 -3.96 -24.05 -10.00
CA SER A 146 -3.40 -23.83 -11.33
C SER A 146 -3.37 -22.32 -11.63
N TYR A 147 -3.03 -21.95 -12.86
CA TYR A 147 -3.01 -20.55 -13.32
C TYR A 147 -3.61 -20.43 -14.72
N SER A 148 -4.06 -19.24 -15.08
CA SER A 148 -4.61 -18.95 -16.42
C SER A 148 -3.49 -18.91 -17.47
N PRO A 149 -3.60 -19.71 -18.57
CA PRO A 149 -2.54 -19.81 -19.58
C PRO A 149 -2.57 -18.65 -20.62
N GLY A 150 -3.54 -17.74 -20.56
CA GLY A 150 -3.82 -16.75 -21.61
C GLY A 150 -4.81 -17.25 -22.65
N GLY A 151 -5.72 -18.10 -22.24
CA GLY A 151 -6.83 -18.68 -22.95
C GLY A 151 -7.72 -19.48 -22.02
N PRO A 152 -8.73 -20.22 -22.52
CA PRO A 152 -9.51 -21.13 -21.69
C PRO A 152 -8.63 -22.22 -21.08
N TRP A 153 -8.79 -22.46 -19.79
CA TRP A 153 -8.17 -23.55 -19.06
C TRP A 153 -9.23 -24.60 -18.77
N SER A 154 -8.97 -25.85 -19.14
CA SER A 154 -9.87 -26.98 -18.95
C SER A 154 -9.40 -27.86 -17.79
N LEU A 155 -10.37 -28.57 -17.18
CA LEU A 155 -10.04 -29.60 -16.20
C LEU A 155 -9.10 -30.64 -16.80
N PRO A 156 -8.17 -31.21 -15.98
CA PRO A 156 -7.31 -32.32 -16.41
C PRO A 156 -8.12 -33.54 -16.89
N ASP A 157 -7.55 -34.28 -17.84
CA ASP A 157 -8.14 -35.54 -18.32
C ASP A 157 -8.31 -36.49 -17.15
N GLY A 158 -9.50 -37.12 -17.10
CA GLY A 158 -9.85 -38.09 -16.04
C GLY A 158 -10.36 -37.45 -14.75
N GLU A 159 -10.43 -36.13 -14.64
CA GLU A 159 -11.08 -35.46 -13.52
C GLU A 159 -12.61 -35.66 -13.61
N THR A 160 -13.17 -36.33 -12.60
CA THR A 160 -14.59 -36.69 -12.54
C THR A 160 -15.36 -35.92 -11.47
N ARG A 161 -14.67 -35.23 -10.57
CA ARG A 161 -15.28 -34.39 -9.53
C ARG A 161 -15.91 -33.15 -10.14
N VAL A 162 -16.98 -32.68 -9.53
CA VAL A 162 -17.69 -31.51 -10.00
C VAL A 162 -17.14 -30.23 -9.37
N PRO A 163 -16.57 -29.30 -10.15
CA PRO A 163 -16.15 -28.00 -9.62
C PRO A 163 -17.34 -27.24 -9.05
N ARG A 164 -17.16 -26.67 -7.86
CA ARG A 164 -18.18 -25.90 -7.15
C ARG A 164 -17.86 -24.45 -6.97
N PHE A 165 -16.58 -24.16 -6.72
CA PHE A 165 -16.13 -22.80 -6.47
C PHE A 165 -14.75 -22.59 -7.07
N VAL A 166 -14.44 -21.33 -7.35
CA VAL A 166 -13.09 -20.87 -7.72
C VAL A 166 -12.72 -19.61 -6.94
N THR A 167 -11.46 -19.50 -6.61
CA THR A 167 -10.85 -18.29 -6.04
C THR A 167 -9.66 -17.91 -6.91
N PHE A 168 -9.50 -16.64 -7.22
CA PHE A 168 -8.41 -16.11 -8.03
C PHE A 168 -7.47 -15.26 -7.18
N ALA A 169 -6.17 -15.31 -7.50
CA ALA A 169 -5.16 -14.50 -6.84
C ALA A 169 -4.06 -14.05 -7.81
N MET A 170 -3.52 -12.85 -7.58
CA MET A 170 -2.25 -12.36 -8.09
C MET A 170 -1.62 -11.51 -6.98
N PRO A 171 -0.92 -12.12 -6.01
CA PRO A 171 -0.44 -11.44 -4.81
C PRO A 171 0.43 -10.22 -5.12
N ALA A 172 1.32 -10.32 -6.13
CA ALA A 172 2.18 -9.24 -6.56
C ALA A 172 1.40 -7.98 -7.03
N TYR A 173 0.16 -8.14 -7.43
CA TYR A 173 -0.75 -7.06 -7.84
C TYR A 173 -1.89 -6.82 -6.84
N ARG A 174 -1.82 -7.43 -5.64
CA ARG A 174 -2.82 -7.30 -4.57
C ARG A 174 -4.21 -7.81 -4.96
N LEU A 175 -4.30 -8.67 -5.99
CA LEU A 175 -5.55 -9.27 -6.39
C LEU A 175 -5.82 -10.50 -5.53
N GLN A 176 -7.01 -10.52 -4.93
CA GLN A 176 -7.58 -11.66 -4.23
C GLN A 176 -9.09 -11.60 -4.43
N SER A 177 -9.67 -12.60 -5.12
CA SER A 177 -11.11 -12.65 -5.29
C SER A 177 -11.81 -13.24 -4.08
N ASP A 178 -13.12 -13.01 -3.98
CA ASP A 178 -13.99 -13.82 -3.17
C ASP A 178 -14.04 -15.26 -3.70
N ARG A 179 -14.63 -16.15 -2.93
CA ARG A 179 -14.96 -17.51 -3.32
C ARG A 179 -16.16 -17.49 -4.25
N LEU A 180 -15.93 -17.66 -5.55
CA LEU A 180 -16.94 -17.50 -6.61
C LEU A 180 -17.57 -18.85 -6.97
N PRO A 181 -18.90 -18.94 -7.10
CA PRO A 181 -19.55 -20.19 -7.48
C PRO A 181 -19.27 -20.54 -8.95
N LEU A 182 -19.14 -21.84 -9.22
CA LEU A 182 -19.02 -22.43 -10.56
C LEU A 182 -20.27 -23.24 -10.91
N ASP A 183 -20.90 -22.95 -12.04
CA ASP A 183 -21.89 -23.82 -12.70
C ASP A 183 -21.17 -24.61 -13.82
N ALA A 184 -20.39 -25.61 -13.39
CA ALA A 184 -19.53 -26.37 -14.29
C ALA A 184 -20.35 -27.42 -15.05
N LYS A 185 -20.53 -27.20 -16.34
CA LYS A 185 -21.18 -28.12 -17.26
C LYS A 185 -20.25 -28.47 -18.42
N PRO A 186 -20.09 -29.73 -18.83
CA PRO A 186 -19.40 -30.07 -20.08
C PRO A 186 -19.97 -29.27 -21.25
N GLY A 187 -19.10 -28.86 -22.18
CA GLY A 187 -19.50 -28.04 -23.32
C GLY A 187 -19.75 -26.58 -22.97
N THR A 188 -19.19 -26.08 -21.85
CA THR A 188 -19.30 -24.65 -21.49
C THR A 188 -17.97 -24.07 -21.01
N THR A 189 -17.78 -22.78 -21.25
CA THR A 189 -16.67 -21.99 -20.73
C THR A 189 -17.20 -20.88 -19.85
N ALA A 190 -16.80 -20.85 -18.57
CA ALA A 190 -17.10 -19.78 -17.63
C ALA A 190 -16.05 -18.68 -17.75
N SER A 191 -16.48 -17.46 -18.05
CA SER A 191 -15.59 -16.30 -18.10
C SER A 191 -15.61 -15.54 -16.78
N PHE A 192 -14.46 -14.96 -16.41
CA PHE A 192 -14.29 -14.11 -15.24
C PHE A 192 -13.65 -12.80 -15.68
N ALA A 193 -14.32 -11.69 -15.37
CA ALA A 193 -13.89 -10.36 -15.80
C ALA A 193 -12.93 -9.75 -14.78
N LEU A 194 -11.70 -9.45 -15.21
CA LEU A 194 -10.74 -8.66 -14.45
C LEU A 194 -11.06 -7.17 -14.60
N THR A 195 -11.26 -6.48 -13.49
CA THR A 195 -11.25 -5.02 -13.44
C THR A 195 -9.89 -4.58 -12.91
N PRO A 196 -9.04 -3.93 -13.71
CA PRO A 196 -7.65 -3.68 -13.33
C PRO A 196 -7.51 -2.63 -12.22
N ASN A 197 -8.41 -1.65 -12.10
CA ASN A 197 -8.26 -0.54 -11.15
C ASN A 197 -6.83 0.02 -11.18
N ASP A 198 -6.14 0.04 -10.01
CA ASP A 198 -4.74 0.48 -9.93
C ASP A 198 -3.76 -0.72 -10.05
N PHE A 199 -3.90 -1.51 -11.11
CA PHE A 199 -3.00 -2.62 -11.41
C PHE A 199 -1.54 -2.14 -11.52
N GLY A 200 -0.63 -2.81 -10.83
CA GLY A 200 0.78 -2.41 -10.77
C GLY A 200 1.08 -1.24 -9.82
N VAL A 201 0.08 -0.71 -9.10
CA VAL A 201 0.31 0.27 -8.03
C VAL A 201 0.42 -0.44 -6.70
N ALA A 202 1.62 -0.38 -6.07
CA ALA A 202 1.86 -0.93 -4.75
C ALA A 202 1.25 -0.02 -3.67
N ASP A 203 0.74 -0.61 -2.61
CA ASP A 203 0.34 0.14 -1.42
C ASP A 203 1.48 0.14 -0.40
N LEU A 204 2.06 1.31 -0.17
CA LEU A 204 3.12 1.51 0.82
C LEU A 204 2.60 2.12 2.13
N THR A 205 1.29 2.16 2.32
CA THR A 205 0.69 2.67 3.57
C THR A 205 1.13 1.80 4.75
N GLY A 206 1.72 2.45 5.77
CA GLY A 206 2.24 1.77 6.96
C GLY A 206 3.62 1.11 6.77
N VAL A 207 4.23 1.23 5.59
CA VAL A 207 5.61 0.76 5.40
C VAL A 207 6.56 1.69 6.13
N VAL A 208 7.47 1.10 6.91
CA VAL A 208 8.48 1.80 7.68
C VAL A 208 9.84 1.57 7.04
N GLY A 209 10.59 2.66 6.86
CA GLY A 209 11.98 2.63 6.43
C GLY A 209 12.92 3.08 7.55
N GLU A 210 14.04 2.40 7.72
CA GLU A 210 15.13 2.80 8.63
C GLU A 210 16.24 3.47 7.82
N ILE A 211 16.64 4.67 8.23
CA ILE A 211 17.70 5.42 7.55
C ILE A 211 18.95 5.46 8.41
N GLY A 212 20.07 5.05 7.83
CA GLY A 212 21.39 5.09 8.44
C GLY A 212 22.45 5.59 7.43
N GLY A 213 22.89 6.85 7.57
CA GLY A 213 23.81 7.46 6.60
C GLY A 213 23.20 7.53 5.19
N ASP A 214 23.86 6.89 4.22
CA ASP A 214 23.42 6.82 2.84
C ASP A 214 22.52 5.60 2.53
N THR A 215 22.08 4.87 3.55
CA THR A 215 21.29 3.65 3.41
C THR A 215 19.86 3.85 3.90
N LEU A 216 18.89 3.35 3.14
CA LEU A 216 17.49 3.24 3.52
C LEU A 216 17.07 1.76 3.44
N VAL A 217 16.58 1.19 4.54
CA VAL A 217 16.08 -0.18 4.59
C VAL A 217 14.58 -0.16 4.72
N LEU A 218 13.86 -0.60 3.69
CA LEU A 218 12.40 -0.75 3.72
C LEU A 218 12.02 -2.18 4.12
N ARG A 219 11.07 -2.29 5.04
CA ARG A 219 10.48 -3.58 5.45
C ARG A 219 9.05 -3.66 4.95
N ARG A 220 8.80 -4.63 4.08
CA ARG A 220 7.50 -4.90 3.48
C ARG A 220 7.09 -6.35 3.79
N PRO A 221 5.80 -6.71 3.66
CA PRO A 221 5.37 -8.11 3.80
C PRO A 221 6.11 -9.08 2.88
N GLU A 222 6.49 -8.61 1.68
CA GLU A 222 7.19 -9.42 0.66
C GLU A 222 8.68 -9.60 0.98
N GLY A 223 9.24 -8.80 1.88
CA GLY A 223 10.65 -8.87 2.26
C GLY A 223 11.27 -7.56 2.71
N VAL A 224 12.58 -7.60 2.87
CA VAL A 224 13.39 -6.46 3.28
C VAL A 224 14.27 -6.05 2.09
N MET A 225 14.30 -4.76 1.77
CA MET A 225 15.08 -4.22 0.69
C MET A 225 15.94 -3.07 1.18
N GLU A 226 17.25 -3.16 0.92
CA GLU A 226 18.23 -2.12 1.24
C GLU A 226 18.49 -1.25 0.00
N PHE A 227 18.28 0.04 0.13
CA PHE A 227 18.54 1.04 -0.90
C PHE A 227 19.75 1.88 -0.51
N ARG A 228 20.50 2.35 -1.50
CA ARG A 228 21.61 3.28 -1.33
C ARG A 228 21.29 4.61 -1.96
N ARG A 229 21.62 5.69 -1.26
CA ARG A 229 21.43 7.05 -1.77
C ARG A 229 22.26 7.23 -3.05
N ARG A 230 21.61 7.67 -4.12
CA ARG A 230 22.31 8.08 -5.33
C ARG A 230 23.07 9.37 -5.06
N LYS A 231 24.38 9.38 -5.27
CA LYS A 231 25.16 10.61 -5.24
C LYS A 231 24.83 11.42 -6.47
N ALA A 232 24.60 12.74 -6.29
CA ALA A 232 24.47 13.62 -7.43
C ALA A 232 25.74 13.53 -8.29
N GLU A 233 25.60 13.22 -9.58
CA GLU A 233 26.72 13.36 -10.50
C GLU A 233 27.17 14.83 -10.51
N PRO A 234 28.48 15.11 -10.44
CA PRO A 234 28.95 16.46 -10.63
C PRO A 234 28.46 16.95 -11.99
N THR A 235 27.67 18.02 -12.01
CA THR A 235 27.30 18.69 -13.26
C THR A 235 28.59 19.24 -13.86
N ASP A 236 29.06 18.67 -14.94
CA ASP A 236 30.21 19.18 -15.70
C ASP A 236 29.84 20.61 -16.19
N PRO A 237 30.53 21.67 -15.80
CA PRO A 237 30.23 22.99 -16.27
C PRO A 237 30.70 23.11 -17.71
N SER A 238 29.75 23.11 -18.66
CA SER A 238 29.96 23.38 -20.08
C SER A 238 30.40 24.83 -20.33
#